data_facc230604dbad7fa1cb0064c0d9f7eb
#
_entry.id   facc230604dbad7fa1cb0064c0d9f7eb
#
_cell.length_a   1.000
_cell.length_b   1.000
_cell.length_c   1.000
_cell.angle_alpha   90.00
_cell.angle_beta   90.00
_cell.angle_gamma   90.00
#
_symmetry.space_group_name_H-M   'P 1'
#
loop_
_entity.id
_entity.type
_entity.pdbx_description
1 polymer ?
#
loop_
_entity_poly.entity_id
_entity_poly.type
_entity_poly.pdbx_seq_one_letter_code
_entity_poly.pdbx_strand_id
1 'polypeptide(L)'
;MKLGEHEMKSNQSVADEIRKYMNYIYLILFAGITMWYYLYSTVLEYKYPYALYLGLRYALMAYVLVSIALVVWQKQYSTVLEPVFMVLILVSAGIVTYAVKDYGVFDFALLLVGAKNVPWKRIAYVYLCIAVVIQGIAYYASTTGIIADITMQADRGVRHSMGIIYPTDMAAHVLFIMLVYAALREKKLTFVEITMMGVVSYW
;
A
#
# COMPACT_ATOMS: atom_id res chain seq x y z
N MET A 1 -4.00 -45.49 -13.29
CA MET A 1 -3.91 -44.73 -12.02
C MET A 1 -2.69 -43.80 -11.94
N LYS A 2 -1.47 -44.21 -12.32
CA LYS A 2 -0.26 -43.37 -12.29
C LYS A 2 -0.21 -42.16 -13.25
N LEU A 3 -0.89 -42.22 -14.40
CA LEU A 3 -0.92 -41.10 -15.37
C LEU A 3 -1.68 -39.86 -14.85
N GLY A 4 -2.80 -40.06 -14.16
CA GLY A 4 -3.56 -38.96 -13.59
C GLY A 4 -2.87 -38.25 -12.42
N GLU A 5 -2.03 -38.95 -11.65
CA GLU A 5 -1.24 -38.34 -10.58
C GLU A 5 -0.10 -37.47 -11.14
N HIS A 6 0.46 -37.83 -12.27
CA HIS A 6 1.54 -37.06 -12.90
C HIS A 6 1.01 -35.76 -13.54
N GLU A 7 -0.15 -35.82 -14.19
CA GLU A 7 -0.82 -34.63 -14.74
C GLU A 7 -1.29 -33.68 -13.63
N MET A 8 -1.81 -34.20 -12.52
CA MET A 8 -2.27 -33.40 -11.40
C MET A 8 -1.10 -32.66 -10.74
N LYS A 9 0.06 -33.30 -10.56
CA LYS A 9 1.27 -32.69 -10.02
C LYS A 9 1.86 -31.63 -10.98
N SER A 10 1.83 -31.87 -12.29
CA SER A 10 2.27 -30.91 -13.29
C SER A 10 1.41 -29.65 -13.28
N ASN A 11 0.09 -29.80 -13.26
CA ASN A 11 -0.84 -28.68 -13.21
C ASN A 11 -0.74 -27.85 -11.91
N GLN A 12 -0.48 -28.51 -10.78
CA GLN A 12 -0.23 -27.84 -9.51
C GLN A 12 1.06 -27.02 -9.53
N SER A 13 2.14 -27.55 -10.10
CA SER A 13 3.41 -26.84 -10.24
C SER A 13 3.28 -25.57 -11.08
N VAL A 14 2.55 -25.63 -12.21
CA VAL A 14 2.29 -24.47 -13.08
C VAL A 14 1.44 -23.41 -12.36
N ALA A 15 0.41 -23.83 -11.63
CA ALA A 15 -0.43 -22.90 -10.88
C ALA A 15 0.34 -22.15 -9.77
N ASP A 16 1.26 -22.84 -9.08
CA ASP A 16 2.10 -22.24 -8.05
C ASP A 16 3.13 -21.24 -8.64
N GLU A 17 3.64 -21.56 -9.83
CA GLU A 17 4.55 -20.67 -10.55
C GLU A 17 3.84 -19.39 -11.01
N ILE A 18 2.65 -19.51 -11.61
CA ILE A 18 1.79 -18.37 -11.98
C ILE A 18 1.51 -17.49 -10.75
N ARG A 19 1.14 -18.09 -9.62
CA ARG A 19 0.87 -17.38 -8.37
C ARG A 19 2.09 -16.60 -7.89
N LYS A 20 3.28 -17.18 -7.99
CA LYS A 20 4.53 -16.52 -7.61
C LYS A 20 4.77 -15.26 -8.45
N TYR A 21 4.62 -15.34 -9.78
CA TYR A 21 4.76 -14.17 -10.66
C TYR A 21 3.69 -13.11 -10.39
N MET A 22 2.43 -13.52 -10.19
CA MET A 22 1.35 -12.60 -9.83
C MET A 22 1.65 -11.83 -8.54
N ASN A 23 2.21 -12.48 -7.52
CA ASN A 23 2.60 -11.82 -6.29
C ASN A 23 3.70 -10.76 -6.51
N TYR A 24 4.69 -11.03 -7.36
CA TYR A 24 5.72 -10.02 -7.68
C TYR A 24 5.14 -8.83 -8.46
N ILE A 25 4.29 -9.09 -9.46
CA ILE A 25 3.61 -8.02 -10.21
C ILE A 25 2.80 -7.14 -9.25
N TYR A 26 2.03 -7.75 -8.34
CA TYR A 26 1.29 -7.00 -7.34
C TYR A 26 2.20 -6.12 -6.47
N LEU A 27 3.30 -6.66 -5.95
CA LEU A 27 4.21 -5.91 -5.09
C LEU A 27 4.86 -4.72 -5.82
N ILE A 28 5.16 -4.87 -7.11
CA ILE A 28 5.68 -3.77 -7.95
C ILE A 28 4.61 -2.68 -8.12
N LEU A 29 3.38 -3.06 -8.45
CA LEU A 29 2.26 -2.12 -8.61
C LEU A 29 1.91 -1.44 -7.29
N PHE A 30 1.87 -2.20 -6.19
CA PHE A 30 1.68 -1.68 -4.84
C PHE A 30 2.77 -0.66 -4.47
N ALA A 31 4.03 -0.99 -4.74
CA ALA A 31 5.15 -0.08 -4.51
C ALA A 31 5.01 1.21 -5.30
N GLY A 32 4.69 1.11 -6.59
CA GLY A 32 4.52 2.27 -7.47
C GLY A 32 3.38 3.20 -7.03
N ILE A 33 2.21 2.66 -6.72
CA ILE A 33 1.06 3.43 -6.23
C ILE A 33 1.34 4.03 -4.85
N THR A 34 1.90 3.25 -3.92
CA THR A 34 2.26 3.74 -2.58
C THR A 34 3.29 4.85 -2.65
N MET A 35 4.34 4.70 -3.46
CA MET A 35 5.35 5.72 -3.68
C MET A 35 4.73 7.00 -4.26
N TRP A 36 3.80 6.87 -5.23
CA TRP A 36 3.08 8.01 -5.78
C TRP A 36 2.34 8.80 -4.69
N TYR A 37 1.52 8.13 -3.86
CA TYR A 37 0.75 8.81 -2.81
C TYR A 37 1.64 9.44 -1.75
N TYR A 38 2.72 8.77 -1.35
CA TYR A 38 3.68 9.34 -0.42
C TYR A 38 4.37 10.59 -0.98
N LEU A 39 4.83 10.55 -2.22
CA LEU A 39 5.48 11.70 -2.84
C LEU A 39 4.50 12.86 -3.05
N TYR A 40 3.26 12.55 -3.41
CA TYR A 40 2.19 13.55 -3.55
C TYR A 40 1.84 14.23 -2.23
N SER A 41 2.02 13.56 -1.08
CA SER A 41 1.82 14.15 0.25
C SER A 41 3.01 14.98 0.74
N THR A 42 4.15 15.01 0.04
CA THR A 42 5.34 15.78 0.42
C THR A 42 5.36 17.16 -0.24
N VAL A 43 6.09 18.10 0.40
CA VAL A 43 6.40 19.43 -0.17
C VAL A 43 7.47 19.34 -1.28
N LEU A 44 8.05 18.18 -1.51
CA LEU A 44 8.91 17.92 -2.66
C LEU A 44 8.06 18.16 -3.91
N GLU A 45 8.13 19.34 -4.52
CA GLU A 45 7.43 19.72 -5.78
C GLU A 45 7.94 18.87 -6.97
N TYR A 46 7.81 17.56 -6.85
CA TYR A 46 8.15 16.66 -7.94
C TYR A 46 6.95 16.61 -8.89
N LYS A 47 7.04 17.27 -10.02
CA LYS A 47 6.07 17.13 -11.11
C LYS A 47 6.24 15.74 -11.75
N TYR A 48 5.76 14.71 -11.05
CA TYR A 48 5.62 13.39 -11.69
C TYR A 48 4.65 13.52 -12.84
N PRO A 49 4.97 12.99 -14.01
CA PRO A 49 4.04 13.01 -15.12
C PRO A 49 2.79 12.21 -14.69
N TYR A 50 1.65 12.89 -14.66
CA TYR A 50 0.36 12.27 -14.34
C TYR A 50 0.07 11.01 -15.17
N ALA A 51 0.65 10.95 -16.39
CA ALA A 51 0.61 9.78 -17.25
C ALA A 51 1.20 8.52 -16.61
N LEU A 52 2.27 8.65 -15.80
CA LEU A 52 2.85 7.51 -15.08
C LEU A 52 1.87 6.92 -14.05
N TYR A 53 1.23 7.80 -13.30
CA TYR A 53 0.21 7.39 -12.32
C TYR A 53 -0.99 6.70 -13.00
N LEU A 54 -1.49 7.27 -14.10
CA LEU A 54 -2.53 6.63 -14.89
C LEU A 54 -2.11 5.26 -15.39
N GLY A 55 -0.88 5.15 -15.91
CA GLY A 55 -0.33 3.86 -16.34
C GLY A 55 -0.30 2.82 -15.22
N LEU A 56 0.17 3.20 -14.02
CA LEU A 56 0.18 2.32 -12.85
C LEU A 56 -1.24 1.91 -12.42
N ARG A 57 -2.20 2.83 -12.43
CA ARG A 57 -3.61 2.55 -12.12
C ARG A 57 -4.22 1.56 -13.11
N TYR A 58 -4.06 1.80 -14.41
CA TYR A 58 -4.61 0.88 -15.42
C TYR A 58 -3.95 -0.49 -15.36
N ALA A 59 -2.63 -0.55 -15.10
CA ALA A 59 -1.95 -1.80 -14.88
C ALA A 59 -2.48 -2.54 -13.63
N LEU A 60 -2.76 -1.82 -12.54
CA LEU A 60 -3.36 -2.39 -11.34
C LEU A 60 -4.79 -2.87 -11.60
N MET A 61 -5.60 -2.12 -12.36
CA MET A 61 -6.94 -2.57 -12.78
C MET A 61 -6.87 -3.86 -13.58
N ALA A 62 -6.00 -3.92 -14.59
CA ALA A 62 -5.81 -5.13 -15.40
C ALA A 62 -5.35 -6.32 -14.53
N TYR A 63 -4.40 -6.09 -13.63
CA TYR A 63 -3.96 -7.11 -12.67
C TYR A 63 -5.12 -7.64 -11.82
N VAL A 64 -5.95 -6.76 -11.25
CA VAL A 64 -7.08 -7.16 -10.40
C VAL A 64 -8.10 -7.96 -11.19
N LEU A 65 -8.43 -7.56 -12.42
CA LEU A 65 -9.35 -8.30 -13.29
C LEU A 65 -8.81 -9.70 -13.59
N VAL A 66 -7.54 -9.83 -13.96
CA VAL A 66 -6.88 -11.13 -14.19
C VAL A 66 -6.86 -11.96 -12.90
N SER A 67 -6.57 -11.35 -11.76
CA SER A 67 -6.56 -12.03 -10.46
C SER A 67 -7.93 -12.60 -10.10
N ILE A 68 -9.01 -11.82 -10.27
CA ILE A 68 -10.38 -12.29 -10.02
C ILE A 68 -10.73 -13.43 -10.99
N ALA A 69 -10.40 -13.30 -12.27
CA ALA A 69 -10.66 -14.34 -13.26
C ALA A 69 -9.94 -15.66 -12.90
N LEU A 70 -8.68 -15.59 -12.48
CA LEU A 70 -7.91 -16.75 -12.03
C LEU A 70 -8.50 -17.39 -10.76
N VAL A 71 -8.92 -16.57 -9.80
CA VAL A 71 -9.56 -17.03 -8.56
C VAL A 71 -10.84 -17.81 -8.87
N VAL A 72 -11.66 -17.29 -9.78
CA VAL A 72 -12.92 -17.93 -10.19
C VAL A 72 -12.64 -19.20 -10.99
N TRP A 73 -11.72 -19.14 -11.96
CA TRP A 73 -11.38 -20.29 -12.82
C TRP A 73 -10.77 -21.45 -12.02
N GLN A 74 -9.82 -21.15 -11.14
CA GLN A 74 -9.13 -22.15 -10.32
C GLN A 74 -9.92 -22.55 -9.07
N LYS A 75 -11.12 -21.99 -8.86
CA LYS A 75 -11.95 -22.21 -7.67
C LYS A 75 -11.18 -21.97 -6.35
N GLN A 76 -10.29 -20.98 -6.35
CA GLN A 76 -9.46 -20.60 -5.19
C GLN A 76 -10.20 -19.68 -4.22
N TYR A 77 -11.44 -19.99 -3.91
CA TYR A 77 -12.25 -19.24 -2.94
C TYR A 77 -12.76 -20.19 -1.84
N SER A 78 -12.80 -19.69 -0.62
CA SER A 78 -13.31 -20.46 0.52
C SER A 78 -14.83 -20.56 0.51
N THR A 79 -15.50 -19.55 -0.02
CA THR A 79 -16.95 -19.48 -0.19
C THR A 79 -17.30 -18.84 -1.53
N VAL A 80 -18.42 -19.22 -2.14
CA VAL A 80 -18.92 -18.63 -3.40
C VAL A 80 -19.16 -17.12 -3.24
N LEU A 81 -19.40 -16.63 -2.03
CA LEU A 81 -19.61 -15.22 -1.72
C LEU A 81 -18.32 -14.39 -1.84
N GLU A 82 -17.15 -14.99 -1.73
CA GLU A 82 -15.87 -14.29 -1.74
C GLU A 82 -15.62 -13.48 -3.03
N PRO A 83 -15.71 -14.04 -4.24
CA PRO A 83 -15.58 -13.25 -5.47
C PRO A 83 -16.71 -12.21 -5.62
N VAL A 84 -17.90 -12.48 -5.11
CA VAL A 84 -19.00 -11.50 -5.08
C VAL A 84 -18.62 -10.30 -4.21
N PHE A 85 -18.07 -10.51 -3.02
CA PHE A 85 -17.60 -9.41 -2.17
C PHE A 85 -16.47 -8.61 -2.81
N MET A 86 -15.53 -9.26 -3.52
CA MET A 86 -14.47 -8.56 -4.26
C MET A 86 -15.07 -7.59 -5.30
N VAL A 87 -16.06 -8.04 -6.06
CA VAL A 87 -16.74 -7.19 -7.04
C VAL A 87 -17.55 -6.09 -6.36
N LEU A 88 -18.26 -6.38 -5.26
CA LEU A 88 -19.00 -5.37 -4.51
C LEU A 88 -18.11 -4.26 -3.96
N ILE A 89 -16.92 -4.59 -3.44
CA ILE A 89 -15.92 -3.61 -2.98
C ILE A 89 -15.53 -2.69 -4.13
N LEU A 90 -15.23 -3.24 -5.31
CA LEU A 90 -14.83 -2.44 -6.47
C LEU A 90 -15.97 -1.56 -7.00
N VAL A 91 -17.18 -2.08 -7.07
CA VAL A 91 -18.35 -1.32 -7.53
C VAL A 91 -18.68 -0.18 -6.55
N SER A 92 -18.71 -0.46 -5.25
CA SER A 92 -18.97 0.58 -4.24
C SER A 92 -17.88 1.65 -4.22
N ALA A 93 -16.61 1.27 -4.32
CA ALA A 93 -15.50 2.23 -4.44
C ALA A 93 -15.61 3.05 -5.74
N GLY A 94 -16.00 2.45 -6.85
CA GLY A 94 -16.25 3.15 -8.11
C GLY A 94 -17.38 4.18 -8.01
N ILE A 95 -18.49 3.85 -7.35
CA ILE A 95 -19.61 4.77 -7.10
C ILE A 95 -19.13 5.95 -6.23
N VAL A 96 -18.42 5.68 -5.13
CA VAL A 96 -17.89 6.72 -4.24
C VAL A 96 -16.91 7.62 -5.00
N THR A 97 -15.99 7.05 -5.75
CA THR A 97 -15.03 7.80 -6.58
C THR A 97 -15.73 8.70 -7.59
N TYR A 98 -16.78 8.21 -8.23
CA TYR A 98 -17.58 9.02 -9.16
C TYR A 98 -18.26 10.19 -8.46
N ALA A 99 -18.81 9.96 -7.26
CA ALA A 99 -19.52 10.99 -6.49
C ALA A 99 -18.58 12.04 -5.91
N VAL A 100 -17.44 11.62 -5.34
CA VAL A 100 -16.49 12.50 -4.63
C VAL A 100 -15.42 13.08 -5.58
N LYS A 101 -15.24 12.51 -6.77
CA LYS A 101 -14.16 12.82 -7.74
C LYS A 101 -12.75 12.58 -7.19
N ASP A 102 -12.63 11.74 -6.16
CA ASP A 102 -11.36 11.30 -5.60
C ASP A 102 -11.07 9.85 -6.00
N TYR A 103 -10.02 9.67 -6.77
CA TYR A 103 -9.58 8.36 -7.24
C TYR A 103 -8.85 7.52 -6.18
N GLY A 104 -8.42 8.13 -5.08
CA GLY A 104 -7.70 7.44 -4.01
C GLY A 104 -8.51 6.28 -3.41
N VAL A 105 -9.83 6.47 -3.27
CA VAL A 105 -10.74 5.43 -2.76
C VAL A 105 -10.74 4.20 -3.66
N PHE A 106 -10.79 4.42 -4.99
CA PHE A 106 -10.78 3.33 -5.95
C PHE A 106 -9.44 2.62 -6.01
N ASP A 107 -8.33 3.36 -6.01
CA ASP A 107 -6.99 2.78 -5.99
C ASP A 107 -6.78 1.93 -4.73
N PHE A 108 -7.26 2.39 -3.57
CA PHE A 108 -7.21 1.61 -2.33
C PHE A 108 -8.01 0.31 -2.43
N ALA A 109 -9.22 0.37 -3.00
CA ALA A 109 -10.04 -0.82 -3.23
C ALA A 109 -9.36 -1.82 -4.18
N LEU A 110 -8.71 -1.33 -5.25
CA LEU A 110 -7.93 -2.17 -6.17
C LEU A 110 -6.75 -2.84 -5.45
N LEU A 111 -6.02 -2.09 -4.61
CA LEU A 111 -4.92 -2.64 -3.81
C LEU A 111 -5.42 -3.69 -2.82
N LEU A 112 -6.55 -3.45 -2.15
CA LEU A 112 -7.14 -4.38 -1.19
C LEU A 112 -7.56 -5.69 -1.86
N VAL A 113 -8.27 -5.61 -2.97
CA VAL A 113 -8.73 -6.79 -3.72
C VAL A 113 -7.56 -7.54 -4.35
N GLY A 114 -6.59 -6.82 -4.90
CA GLY A 114 -5.38 -7.40 -5.50
C GLY A 114 -4.46 -8.12 -4.51
N ALA A 115 -4.52 -7.76 -3.23
CA ALA A 115 -3.69 -8.35 -2.17
C ALA A 115 -4.07 -9.78 -1.79
N LYS A 116 -5.22 -10.30 -2.24
CA LYS A 116 -5.84 -11.54 -1.77
C LYS A 116 -4.86 -12.72 -1.58
N ASN A 117 -4.01 -12.97 -2.53
CA ASN A 117 -3.10 -14.13 -2.51
C ASN A 117 -1.65 -13.75 -2.17
N VAL A 118 -1.42 -12.49 -1.79
CA VAL A 118 -0.09 -11.98 -1.49
C VAL A 118 0.16 -12.08 0.01
N PRO A 119 1.29 -12.65 0.46
CA PRO A 119 1.61 -12.69 1.88
C PRO A 119 1.68 -11.28 2.48
N TRP A 120 0.83 -10.99 3.45
CA TRP A 120 0.71 -9.67 4.06
C TRP A 120 2.03 -9.10 4.56
N LYS A 121 2.93 -9.94 5.10
CA LYS A 121 4.26 -9.52 5.55
C LYS A 121 5.09 -8.90 4.42
N ARG A 122 4.99 -9.41 3.18
CA ARG A 122 5.70 -8.83 2.03
C ARG A 122 5.15 -7.45 1.68
N ILE A 123 3.83 -7.28 1.69
CA ILE A 123 3.18 -5.98 1.48
C ILE A 123 3.64 -4.99 2.56
N ALA A 124 3.62 -5.42 3.82
CA ALA A 124 4.02 -4.60 4.96
C ALA A 124 5.51 -4.19 4.90
N TYR A 125 6.42 -5.08 4.48
CA TYR A 125 7.83 -4.74 4.27
C TYR A 125 8.00 -3.72 3.13
N VAL A 126 7.34 -3.91 2.00
CA VAL A 126 7.41 -2.96 0.87
C VAL A 126 6.88 -1.60 1.31
N TYR A 127 5.72 -1.55 1.99
CA TYR A 127 5.18 -0.32 2.55
C TYR A 127 6.17 0.36 3.50
N LEU A 128 6.72 -0.38 4.46
CA LEU A 128 7.63 0.16 5.48
C LEU A 128 8.90 0.75 4.84
N CYS A 129 9.49 0.05 3.86
CA CYS A 129 10.65 0.54 3.14
C CYS A 129 10.35 1.86 2.42
N ILE A 130 9.24 1.95 1.68
CA ILE A 130 8.86 3.17 0.94
C ILE A 130 8.57 4.30 1.92
N ALA A 131 7.75 4.04 2.94
CA ALA A 131 7.35 5.03 3.92
C ALA A 131 8.55 5.62 4.67
N VAL A 132 9.45 4.78 5.20
CA VAL A 132 10.63 5.24 5.94
C VAL A 132 11.59 6.02 5.05
N VAL A 133 11.83 5.56 3.81
CA VAL A 133 12.76 6.24 2.89
C VAL A 133 12.22 7.60 2.49
N ILE A 134 10.96 7.69 2.03
CA ILE A 134 10.39 8.97 1.57
C ILE A 134 10.22 9.93 2.74
N GLN A 135 9.71 9.45 3.88
CA GLN A 135 9.56 10.26 5.08
C GLN A 135 10.91 10.78 5.59
N GLY A 136 11.94 9.92 5.58
CA GLY A 136 13.31 10.29 5.97
C GLY A 136 13.90 11.35 5.03
N ILE A 137 13.70 11.23 3.72
CA ILE A 137 14.15 12.23 2.74
C ILE A 137 13.42 13.56 2.95
N ALA A 138 12.08 13.54 3.11
CA ALA A 138 11.28 14.74 3.33
C ALA A 138 11.69 15.45 4.63
N TYR A 139 11.86 14.70 5.72
CA TYR A 139 12.33 15.22 7.00
C TYR A 139 13.72 15.86 6.88
N TYR A 140 14.69 15.16 6.27
CA TYR A 140 16.02 15.66 6.06
C TYR A 140 16.03 16.93 5.20
N ALA A 141 15.30 16.93 4.08
CA ALA A 141 15.22 18.09 3.19
C ALA A 141 14.56 19.31 3.87
N SER A 142 13.57 19.07 4.73
CA SER A 142 12.93 20.13 5.53
C SER A 142 13.86 20.71 6.60
N THR A 143 14.57 19.85 7.35
CA THR A 143 15.49 20.30 8.41
C THR A 143 16.73 21.00 7.88
N THR A 144 17.15 20.70 6.65
CA THR A 144 18.28 21.37 5.96
C THR A 144 17.86 22.62 5.18
N GLY A 145 16.56 22.95 5.14
CA GLY A 145 16.04 24.10 4.43
C GLY A 145 15.98 23.94 2.90
N ILE A 146 16.16 22.71 2.37
CA ILE A 146 16.00 22.41 0.94
C ILE A 146 14.53 22.55 0.52
N ILE A 147 13.59 22.16 1.39
CA ILE A 147 12.16 22.37 1.23
C ILE A 147 11.59 23.09 2.42
N ALA A 148 10.46 23.79 2.22
CA ALA A 148 9.80 24.51 3.29
C ALA A 148 9.22 23.57 4.35
N ASP A 149 9.42 23.91 5.63
CA ASP A 149 8.66 23.33 6.73
C ASP A 149 7.36 24.13 6.89
N ILE A 150 6.24 23.53 6.49
CA ILE A 150 4.94 24.18 6.63
C ILE A 150 4.51 24.08 8.09
N THR A 151 4.31 25.24 8.72
CA THR A 151 3.88 25.32 10.10
C THR A 151 2.42 25.74 10.19
N MET A 152 1.66 25.12 11.07
CA MET A 152 0.29 25.48 11.39
C MET A 152 0.17 25.88 12.86
N GLN A 153 -0.45 27.04 13.10
CA GLN A 153 -0.75 27.49 14.46
C GLN A 153 -1.98 26.79 14.98
N ALA A 154 -1.87 26.11 16.10
CA ALA A 154 -2.98 25.45 16.78
C ALA A 154 -3.05 25.92 18.23
N ASP A 155 -4.17 25.72 18.92
CA ASP A 155 -4.39 26.18 20.32
C ASP A 155 -3.31 25.67 21.29
N ARG A 156 -2.61 24.59 20.96
CA ARG A 156 -1.56 23.99 21.80
C ARG A 156 -0.14 24.32 21.34
N GLY A 157 0.04 25.24 20.40
CA GLY A 157 1.34 25.63 19.86
C GLY A 157 1.49 25.46 18.36
N VAL A 158 2.71 25.70 17.87
CA VAL A 158 3.05 25.58 16.46
C VAL A 158 3.28 24.10 16.13
N ARG A 159 2.62 23.60 15.08
CA ARG A 159 2.81 22.25 14.55
C ARG A 159 3.63 22.30 13.28
N HIS A 160 4.68 21.51 13.22
CA HIS A 160 5.57 21.38 12.07
C HIS A 160 5.15 20.22 11.18
N SER A 161 5.17 20.42 9.87
CA SER A 161 4.85 19.37 8.89
C SER A 161 6.06 18.53 8.47
N MET A 162 7.27 19.03 8.76
CA MET A 162 8.55 18.34 8.50
C MET A 162 8.66 17.79 7.07
N GLY A 163 8.30 18.62 6.08
CA GLY A 163 8.39 18.28 4.66
C GLY A 163 7.16 17.56 4.08
N ILE A 164 6.12 17.33 4.88
CA ILE A 164 4.79 16.89 4.42
C ILE A 164 3.90 18.12 4.23
N ILE A 165 2.86 18.05 3.41
CA ILE A 165 1.97 19.19 3.13
C ILE A 165 1.20 19.61 4.39
N TYR A 166 0.74 18.65 5.19
CA TYR A 166 -0.01 18.93 6.41
C TYR A 166 0.61 18.25 7.64
N PRO A 167 0.69 18.91 8.80
CA PRO A 167 1.19 18.31 10.04
C PRO A 167 0.37 17.09 10.50
N THR A 168 -0.93 17.06 10.20
CA THR A 168 -1.80 15.90 10.49
C THR A 168 -1.42 14.68 9.67
N ASP A 169 -1.05 14.87 8.41
CA ASP A 169 -0.62 13.79 7.52
C ASP A 169 0.75 13.26 7.95
N MET A 170 1.63 14.14 8.39
CA MET A 170 2.92 13.74 9.00
C MET A 170 2.68 12.82 10.19
N ALA A 171 1.82 13.21 11.13
CA ALA A 171 1.49 12.39 12.29
C ALA A 171 0.87 11.03 11.89
N ALA A 172 -0.01 11.03 10.89
CA ALA A 172 -0.62 9.81 10.36
C ALA A 172 0.44 8.89 9.73
N HIS A 173 1.35 9.41 8.91
CA HIS A 173 2.44 8.62 8.32
C HIS A 173 3.32 7.97 9.37
N VAL A 174 3.73 8.73 10.40
CA VAL A 174 4.52 8.22 11.51
C VAL A 174 3.76 7.12 12.26
N LEU A 175 2.49 7.35 12.57
CA LEU A 175 1.64 6.35 13.24
C LEU A 175 1.55 5.06 12.42
N PHE A 176 1.31 5.15 11.11
CA PHE A 176 1.21 3.96 10.24
C PHE A 176 2.54 3.22 10.14
N ILE A 177 3.68 3.93 10.05
CA ILE A 177 5.02 3.31 10.10
C ILE A 177 5.18 2.51 11.39
N MET A 178 4.84 3.10 12.54
CA MET A 178 4.94 2.44 13.84
C MET A 178 4.02 1.21 13.94
N LEU A 179 2.77 1.32 13.48
CA LEU A 179 1.81 0.22 13.50
C LEU A 179 2.26 -0.94 12.61
N VAL A 180 2.74 -0.65 11.39
CA VAL A 180 3.23 -1.69 10.48
C VAL A 180 4.50 -2.33 11.02
N TYR A 181 5.42 -1.54 11.59
CA TYR A 181 6.60 -2.08 12.26
C TYR A 181 6.21 -3.02 13.40
N ALA A 182 5.32 -2.58 14.29
CA ALA A 182 4.84 -3.39 15.40
C ALA A 182 4.16 -4.70 14.94
N ALA A 183 3.36 -4.63 13.85
CA ALA A 183 2.70 -5.80 13.28
C ALA A 183 3.68 -6.80 12.64
N LEU A 184 4.81 -6.33 12.11
CA LEU A 184 5.84 -7.19 11.53
C LEU A 184 6.70 -7.90 12.59
N ARG A 185 6.70 -7.39 13.83
CA ARG A 185 7.46 -8.00 14.93
C ARG A 185 6.83 -9.33 15.34
N GLU A 186 7.63 -10.38 15.33
CA GLU A 186 7.24 -11.71 15.83
C GLU A 186 7.38 -11.83 17.35
N LYS A 187 8.17 -10.96 17.95
CA LYS A 187 8.42 -10.90 19.40
C LYS A 187 7.77 -9.64 19.97
N LYS A 188 7.55 -9.64 21.29
CA LYS A 188 7.08 -8.45 22.03
C LYS A 188 8.03 -7.28 21.76
N LEU A 189 7.48 -6.08 21.66
CA LEU A 189 8.26 -4.86 21.57
C LEU A 189 9.12 -4.72 22.84
N THR A 190 10.37 -4.31 22.64
CA THR A 190 11.27 -4.00 23.76
C THR A 190 10.90 -2.66 24.37
N PHE A 191 11.31 -2.43 25.61
CA PHE A 191 11.10 -1.12 26.27
C PHE A 191 11.72 0.03 25.47
N VAL A 192 12.87 -0.19 24.87
CA VAL A 192 13.55 0.81 24.02
C VAL A 192 12.70 1.17 22.79
N GLU A 193 12.13 0.16 22.10
CA GLU A 193 11.26 0.38 20.94
C GLU A 193 10.00 1.17 21.32
N ILE A 194 9.37 0.83 22.45
CA ILE A 194 8.18 1.53 22.95
C ILE A 194 8.53 2.99 23.30
N THR A 195 9.67 3.21 23.97
CA THR A 195 10.13 4.55 24.31
C THR A 195 10.42 5.37 23.06
N MET A 196 11.10 4.81 22.07
CA MET A 196 11.38 5.49 20.79
C MET A 196 10.08 5.85 20.05
N MET A 197 9.12 4.94 20.00
CA MET A 197 7.80 5.22 19.43
C MET A 197 7.08 6.36 20.18
N GLY A 198 7.16 6.36 21.52
CA GLY A 198 6.60 7.43 22.36
C GLY A 198 7.26 8.79 22.09
N VAL A 199 8.57 8.84 21.98
CA VAL A 199 9.31 10.08 21.65
C VAL A 199 8.91 10.59 20.27
N VAL A 200 8.89 9.72 19.26
CA VAL A 200 8.53 10.10 17.88
C VAL A 200 7.06 10.56 17.77
N SER A 201 6.15 10.01 18.58
CA SER A 201 4.75 10.46 18.59
C SER A 201 4.50 11.74 19.37
N TYR A 202 5.45 12.19 20.20
CA TYR A 202 5.34 13.43 20.95
C TYR A 202 5.72 14.66 20.10
N TRP A 203 6.58 14.48 19.11
CA TRP A 203 7.02 15.53 18.18
C TRP A 203 6.02 15.72 17.04
#